data_bdab929fb4c1027bf669ce9a1ab5f17c
#
_entry.id   bdab929fb4c1027bf669ce9a1ab5f17c
#
_cell.length_a   1.000
_cell.length_b   1.000
_cell.length_c   1.000
_cell.angle_alpha   90.00
_cell.angle_beta   90.00
_cell.angle_gamma   90.00
#
_symmetry.space_group_name_H-M   'P 1'
#
loop_
_entity.id
_entity.type
_entity.pdbx_description
1 polymer ?
#
loop_
_entity_poly.entity_id
_entity_poly.type
_entity_poly.pdbx_seq_one_letter_code
_entity_poly.pdbx_strand_id
1 'polypeptide(L)'
;MNSKYKVVKFKKDKFENVDDFVSIEEPLEISLKFKKAKSDPDPLPYSVKELEDRHEAKNLVGIYSALSKKTETEVLNEFGGKGFGAFKPALADLAVSVLEPINHDLNKLLEDKGYLIDILNKGSQKAAKVSGAVLSEVRNLVGFVR
;
A
#
# COMPACT_ATOMS: atom_id res chain seq x y z
N MET A 1 -7.30 20.57 -8.62
CA MET A 1 -6.57 19.31 -8.90
C MET A 1 -5.72 18.98 -7.67
N ASN A 2 -6.27 18.19 -6.75
CA ASN A 2 -5.55 17.74 -5.57
C ASN A 2 -4.91 16.39 -5.88
N SER A 3 -3.60 16.41 -6.14
CA SER A 3 -2.83 15.17 -6.29
C SER A 3 -2.78 14.44 -4.95
N LYS A 4 -3.51 13.33 -4.85
CA LYS A 4 -3.54 12.42 -3.69
C LYS A 4 -2.25 11.58 -3.54
N TYR A 5 -1.27 11.79 -4.38
CA TYR A 5 -0.01 11.03 -4.31
C TYR A 5 1.08 11.95 -3.77
N LYS A 6 1.51 11.73 -2.54
CA LYS A 6 2.79 12.24 -2.07
C LYS A 6 3.89 11.64 -2.96
N VAL A 7 4.44 12.45 -3.86
CA VAL A 7 5.66 12.08 -4.56
C VAL A 7 6.74 11.97 -3.49
N VAL A 8 7.18 10.75 -3.20
CA VAL A 8 8.35 10.52 -2.36
C VAL A 8 9.53 11.07 -3.15
N LYS A 9 10.07 12.23 -2.75
CA LYS A 9 11.31 12.74 -3.30
C LYS A 9 12.43 11.82 -2.83
N PHE A 10 12.89 10.96 -3.72
CA PHE A 10 14.11 10.20 -3.50
C PHE A 10 15.28 11.16 -3.40
N LYS A 11 15.82 11.38 -2.21
CA LYS A 11 17.12 12.02 -2.02
C LYS A 11 18.19 10.97 -2.34
N LYS A 12 19.00 11.25 -3.35
CA LYS A 12 20.04 10.37 -3.89
C LYS A 12 21.10 9.93 -2.86
N ASP A 13 21.14 10.58 -1.72
CA ASP A 13 22.25 10.51 -0.76
C ASP A 13 21.96 9.64 0.48
N LYS A 14 20.85 8.88 0.50
CA LYS A 14 20.46 8.07 1.66
C LYS A 14 20.09 6.62 1.33
N PHE A 15 20.71 6.02 0.33
CA PHE A 15 20.58 4.57 0.07
C PHE A 15 21.58 3.73 0.88
N GLU A 16 21.88 4.12 2.11
CA GLU A 16 22.79 3.34 2.95
C GLU A 16 22.10 2.18 3.67
N ASN A 17 20.75 2.25 3.85
CA ASN A 17 20.00 1.16 4.46
C ASN A 17 18.66 0.94 3.73
N VAL A 18 18.45 -0.28 3.25
CA VAL A 18 17.16 -0.73 2.68
C VAL A 18 16.08 -0.69 3.76
N ASP A 19 16.45 -0.85 5.03
CA ASP A 19 15.58 -0.84 6.19
C ASP A 19 14.82 0.50 6.39
N ASP A 20 15.36 1.61 5.84
CA ASP A 20 14.71 2.94 5.91
C ASP A 20 13.52 3.11 4.94
N PHE A 21 13.34 2.20 3.98
CA PHE A 21 12.38 2.36 2.89
C PHE A 21 11.19 1.41 2.90
N VAL A 22 11.31 0.29 3.57
CA VAL A 22 10.28 -0.75 3.56
C VAL A 22 10.10 -1.27 4.97
N SER A 23 9.13 -0.71 5.67
CA SER A 23 8.61 -1.32 6.89
C SER A 23 7.13 -1.61 6.70
N ILE A 24 6.74 -2.86 6.87
CA ILE A 24 5.35 -3.20 7.14
C ILE A 24 5.24 -3.28 8.66
N GLU A 25 4.27 -2.56 9.20
CA GLU A 25 4.04 -2.50 10.63
C GLU A 25 3.69 -3.88 11.19
N GLU A 26 4.11 -4.12 12.42
CA GLU A 26 3.78 -5.34 13.14
C GLU A 26 2.24 -5.51 13.26
N PRO A 27 1.73 -6.75 13.26
CA PRO A 27 0.30 -7.03 13.31
C PRO A 27 -0.46 -6.29 14.41
N LEU A 28 0.18 -6.13 15.58
CA LEU A 28 -0.39 -5.39 16.71
C LEU A 28 -0.57 -3.90 16.39
N GLU A 29 0.41 -3.28 15.73
CA GLU A 29 0.35 -1.86 15.35
C GLU A 29 -0.73 -1.61 14.31
N ILE A 30 -0.84 -2.48 13.31
CA ILE A 30 -1.91 -2.46 12.31
C ILE A 30 -3.28 -2.52 13.00
N SER A 31 -3.48 -3.49 13.89
CA SER A 31 -4.72 -3.65 14.65
C SER A 31 -5.05 -2.40 15.49
N LEU A 32 -4.06 -1.83 16.16
CA LEU A 32 -4.25 -0.62 16.97
C LEU A 32 -4.61 0.60 16.12
N LYS A 33 -4.05 0.75 14.93
CA LYS A 33 -4.39 1.85 14.01
C LYS A 33 -5.84 1.78 13.56
N PHE A 34 -6.34 0.60 13.18
CA PHE A 34 -7.74 0.45 12.79
C PHE A 34 -8.69 0.69 13.98
N LYS A 35 -8.37 0.17 15.17
CA LYS A 35 -9.17 0.41 16.38
C LYS A 35 -9.24 1.88 16.77
N LYS A 36 -8.14 2.63 16.59
CA LYS A 36 -8.04 4.08 16.88
C LYS A 36 -8.46 4.97 15.71
N ALA A 37 -8.71 4.43 14.51
CA ALA A 37 -9.13 5.22 13.35
C ALA A 37 -10.36 6.08 13.69
N LYS A 38 -10.38 7.30 13.16
CA LYS A 38 -11.53 8.20 13.35
C LYS A 38 -12.77 7.60 12.67
N SER A 39 -13.91 7.70 13.33
CA SER A 39 -15.23 7.33 12.81
C SER A 39 -16.28 8.24 13.41
N ASP A 40 -17.38 8.41 12.70
CA ASP A 40 -18.57 9.08 13.21
C ASP A 40 -19.33 8.20 14.23
N PRO A 41 -20.29 8.75 15.01
CA PRO A 41 -21.02 8.03 16.04
C PRO A 41 -22.11 7.10 15.50
N ASP A 42 -22.51 7.29 14.22
CA ASP A 42 -23.67 6.60 13.66
C ASP A 42 -23.31 5.17 13.20
N PRO A 43 -24.25 4.20 13.26
CA PRO A 43 -24.03 2.89 12.68
C PRO A 43 -23.73 2.95 11.19
N LEU A 44 -23.08 1.92 10.65
CA LEU A 44 -22.85 1.82 9.21
C LEU A 44 -24.17 1.80 8.45
N PRO A 45 -24.27 2.53 7.33
CA PRO A 45 -25.48 2.56 6.52
C PRO A 45 -25.70 1.24 5.78
N TYR A 46 -26.87 1.08 5.19
CA TYR A 46 -27.22 -0.10 4.39
C TYR A 46 -26.92 0.09 2.90
N SER A 47 -26.65 1.32 2.45
CA SER A 47 -26.40 1.62 1.05
C SER A 47 -25.13 2.45 0.85
N VAL A 48 -24.48 2.21 -0.29
CA VAL A 48 -23.26 2.95 -0.69
C VAL A 48 -23.55 4.44 -0.87
N LYS A 49 -24.77 4.79 -1.30
CA LYS A 49 -25.17 6.19 -1.50
C LYS A 49 -25.13 6.99 -0.19
N GLU A 50 -25.49 6.37 0.92
CA GLU A 50 -25.46 7.01 2.25
C GLU A 50 -24.04 7.18 2.79
N LEU A 51 -23.03 6.53 2.20
CA LEU A 51 -21.61 6.73 2.54
C LEU A 51 -21.02 8.01 1.93
N GLU A 52 -21.66 8.62 0.93
CA GLU A 52 -21.06 9.73 0.19
C GLU A 52 -20.74 10.92 1.09
N ASP A 53 -21.60 11.21 2.05
CA ASP A 53 -21.42 12.30 3.02
C ASP A 53 -20.69 11.87 4.31
N ARG A 54 -20.34 10.59 4.43
CA ARG A 54 -19.70 9.99 5.61
C ARG A 54 -18.27 9.55 5.29
N HIS A 55 -17.37 10.50 5.14
CA HIS A 55 -16.01 10.28 4.64
C HIS A 55 -15.19 9.25 5.42
N GLU A 56 -15.29 9.26 6.77
CA GLU A 56 -14.59 8.28 7.62
C GLU A 56 -15.14 6.86 7.43
N ALA A 57 -16.47 6.72 7.42
CA ALA A 57 -17.13 5.44 7.17
C ALA A 57 -16.80 4.91 5.77
N LYS A 58 -16.90 5.76 4.74
CA LYS A 58 -16.56 5.42 3.36
C LYS A 58 -15.13 4.93 3.22
N ASN A 59 -14.19 5.62 3.88
CA ASN A 59 -12.79 5.21 3.87
C ASN A 59 -12.58 3.82 4.49
N LEU A 60 -13.16 3.57 5.66
CA LEU A 60 -13.01 2.29 6.34
C LEU A 60 -13.70 1.14 5.59
N VAL A 61 -14.90 1.38 5.04
CA VAL A 61 -15.61 0.40 4.20
C VAL A 61 -14.83 0.13 2.91
N GLY A 62 -14.28 1.15 2.27
CA GLY A 62 -13.43 1.00 1.08
C GLY A 62 -12.17 0.18 1.35
N ILE A 63 -11.52 0.36 2.51
CA ILE A 63 -10.37 -0.47 2.90
C ILE A 63 -10.81 -1.93 3.11
N TYR A 64 -11.93 -2.16 3.81
CA TYR A 64 -12.46 -3.51 4.01
C TYR A 64 -12.78 -4.19 2.67
N SER A 65 -13.45 -3.47 1.78
CA SER A 65 -13.78 -3.91 0.42
C SER A 65 -12.53 -4.34 -0.35
N ALA A 66 -11.50 -3.49 -0.37
CA ALA A 66 -10.23 -3.77 -1.06
C ALA A 66 -9.51 -5.02 -0.50
N LEU A 67 -9.44 -5.15 0.82
CA LEU A 67 -8.75 -6.26 1.49
C LEU A 67 -9.53 -7.59 1.36
N SER A 68 -10.86 -7.54 1.46
CA SER A 68 -11.72 -8.73 1.37
C SER A 68 -12.02 -9.16 -0.06
N LYS A 69 -11.70 -8.33 -1.06
CA LYS A 69 -12.10 -8.49 -2.47
C LYS A 69 -13.63 -8.53 -2.66
N LYS A 70 -14.39 -7.98 -1.72
CA LYS A 70 -15.84 -7.80 -1.79
C LYS A 70 -16.13 -6.38 -2.31
N THR A 71 -17.30 -6.19 -2.88
CA THR A 71 -17.82 -4.84 -3.19
C THR A 71 -18.25 -4.11 -1.91
N GLU A 72 -18.26 -2.78 -1.93
CA GLU A 72 -18.78 -1.99 -0.79
C GLU A 72 -20.23 -2.37 -0.44
N THR A 73 -21.05 -2.72 -1.43
CA THR A 73 -22.42 -3.19 -1.22
C THR A 73 -22.45 -4.50 -0.41
N GLU A 74 -21.58 -5.45 -0.72
CA GLU A 74 -21.50 -6.71 0.03
C GLU A 74 -21.02 -6.48 1.47
N VAL A 75 -20.07 -5.55 1.66
CA VAL A 75 -19.60 -5.16 3.00
C VAL A 75 -20.73 -4.51 3.79
N LEU A 76 -21.53 -3.63 3.19
CA LEU A 76 -22.66 -3.00 3.84
C LEU A 76 -23.80 -3.97 4.11
N ASN A 77 -24.01 -5.00 3.29
CA ASN A 77 -24.95 -6.08 3.59
C ASN A 77 -24.55 -6.89 4.82
N GLU A 78 -23.24 -7.03 5.08
CA GLU A 78 -22.71 -7.76 6.22
C GLU A 78 -22.71 -6.92 7.52
N PHE A 79 -22.37 -5.63 7.40
CA PHE A 79 -22.14 -4.73 8.54
C PHE A 79 -23.15 -3.59 8.68
N GLY A 80 -24.05 -3.40 7.73
CA GLY A 80 -25.07 -2.36 7.79
C GLY A 80 -25.87 -2.43 9.09
N GLY A 81 -26.11 -1.27 9.69
CA GLY A 81 -26.77 -1.14 11.00
C GLY A 81 -25.89 -1.49 12.20
N LYS A 82 -24.68 -2.04 12.01
CA LYS A 82 -23.73 -2.30 13.10
C LYS A 82 -22.88 -1.05 13.37
N GLY A 83 -22.57 -0.83 14.64
CA GLY A 83 -21.67 0.25 15.06
C GLY A 83 -20.20 -0.08 14.75
N PHE A 84 -19.36 0.95 14.75
CA PHE A 84 -17.92 0.83 14.53
C PHE A 84 -17.20 -0.03 15.59
N GLY A 85 -17.79 -0.20 16.77
CA GLY A 85 -17.29 -1.13 17.80
C GLY A 85 -17.23 -2.59 17.35
N ALA A 86 -18.11 -3.02 16.43
CA ALA A 86 -18.08 -4.33 15.81
C ALA A 86 -17.30 -4.35 14.50
N PHE A 87 -17.39 -3.27 13.71
CA PHE A 87 -16.77 -3.21 12.40
C PHE A 87 -15.25 -3.06 12.44
N LYS A 88 -14.71 -2.17 13.29
CA LYS A 88 -13.26 -1.91 13.37
C LYS A 88 -12.44 -3.14 13.80
N PRO A 89 -12.86 -3.94 14.79
CA PRO A 89 -12.18 -5.19 15.08
C PRO A 89 -12.16 -6.16 13.89
N ALA A 90 -13.29 -6.33 13.20
CA ALA A 90 -13.35 -7.19 12.01
C ALA A 90 -12.43 -6.69 10.88
N LEU A 91 -12.36 -5.36 10.66
CA LEU A 91 -11.44 -4.75 9.72
C LEU A 91 -9.98 -4.95 10.15
N ALA A 92 -9.68 -4.82 11.43
CA ALA A 92 -8.34 -5.03 11.96
C ALA A 92 -7.87 -6.48 11.77
N ASP A 93 -8.74 -7.45 12.10
CA ASP A 93 -8.44 -8.87 11.95
C ASP A 93 -8.24 -9.25 10.47
N LEU A 94 -9.08 -8.72 9.58
CA LEU A 94 -8.92 -8.89 8.14
C LEU A 94 -7.60 -8.31 7.65
N ALA A 95 -7.27 -7.08 8.06
CA ALA A 95 -6.04 -6.40 7.64
C ALA A 95 -4.79 -7.17 8.11
N VAL A 96 -4.78 -7.64 9.35
CA VAL A 96 -3.69 -8.47 9.87
C VAL A 96 -3.56 -9.75 9.05
N SER A 97 -4.66 -10.48 8.81
CA SER A 97 -4.62 -11.74 8.07
C SER A 97 -4.09 -11.61 6.62
N VAL A 98 -4.35 -10.46 5.99
CA VAL A 98 -3.89 -10.18 4.61
C VAL A 98 -2.45 -9.68 4.58
N LEU A 99 -2.04 -8.86 5.55
CA LEU A 99 -0.74 -8.21 5.56
C LEU A 99 0.36 -9.05 6.23
N GLU A 100 0.01 -9.92 7.18
CA GLU A 100 0.97 -10.76 7.90
C GLU A 100 1.80 -11.67 6.97
N PRO A 101 1.23 -12.37 5.98
CA PRO A 101 2.04 -13.15 5.02
C PRO A 101 3.00 -12.28 4.23
N ILE A 102 2.58 -11.07 3.84
CA ILE A 102 3.42 -10.12 3.09
C ILE A 102 4.58 -9.64 3.97
N ASN A 103 4.28 -9.31 5.24
CA ASN A 103 5.30 -8.90 6.20
C ASN A 103 6.31 -10.02 6.46
N HIS A 104 5.83 -11.25 6.61
CA HIS A 104 6.72 -12.42 6.79
C HIS A 104 7.67 -12.58 5.59
N ASP A 105 7.16 -12.56 4.37
CA ASP A 105 7.97 -12.71 3.16
C ASP A 105 8.94 -11.54 2.97
N LEU A 106 8.51 -10.32 3.32
CA LEU A 106 9.36 -9.15 3.30
C LEU A 106 10.53 -9.29 4.28
N ASN A 107 10.25 -9.62 5.54
CA ASN A 107 11.28 -9.79 6.55
C ASN A 107 12.29 -10.88 6.16
N LYS A 108 11.80 -11.99 5.61
CA LYS A 108 12.65 -13.06 5.09
C LYS A 108 13.58 -12.59 3.95
N LEU A 109 13.07 -11.73 3.07
CA LEU A 109 13.89 -11.13 2.00
C LEU A 109 14.91 -10.13 2.55
N LEU A 110 14.54 -9.35 3.58
CA LEU A 110 15.44 -8.38 4.22
C LEU A 110 16.58 -9.06 4.99
N GLU A 111 16.38 -10.26 5.51
CA GLU A 111 17.41 -11.06 6.14
C GLU A 111 18.49 -11.52 5.14
N ASP A 112 18.13 -11.78 3.88
CA ASP A 112 19.06 -12.17 2.82
C ASP A 112 19.43 -10.98 1.92
N LYS A 113 20.25 -10.09 2.44
CA LYS A 113 20.73 -8.89 1.72
C LYS A 113 21.51 -9.26 0.45
N GLY A 114 22.21 -10.40 0.44
CA GLY A 114 22.92 -10.89 -0.75
C GLY A 114 21.98 -11.22 -1.89
N TYR A 115 20.91 -11.93 -1.60
CA TYR A 115 19.87 -12.26 -2.59
C TYR A 115 19.16 -11.01 -3.15
N LEU A 116 18.85 -10.04 -2.28
CA LEU A 116 18.26 -8.77 -2.71
C LEU A 116 19.16 -7.99 -3.66
N ILE A 117 20.46 -7.88 -3.31
CA ILE A 117 21.45 -7.20 -4.17
C ILE A 117 21.56 -7.90 -5.52
N ASP A 118 21.57 -9.23 -5.55
CA ASP A 118 21.60 -10.00 -6.78
C ASP A 118 20.38 -9.76 -7.69
N ILE A 119 19.18 -9.73 -7.11
CA ILE A 119 17.95 -9.41 -7.84
C ILE A 119 18.02 -7.99 -8.42
N LEU A 120 18.42 -7.01 -7.61
CA LEU A 120 18.55 -5.62 -8.02
C LEU A 120 19.60 -5.46 -9.14
N ASN A 121 20.74 -6.13 -9.03
CA ASN A 121 21.78 -6.12 -10.06
C ASN A 121 21.29 -6.73 -11.38
N LYS A 122 20.62 -7.88 -11.33
CA LYS A 122 20.02 -8.50 -12.51
C LYS A 122 18.96 -7.60 -13.15
N GLY A 123 18.11 -6.97 -12.33
CA GLY A 123 17.11 -6.01 -12.79
C GLY A 123 17.73 -4.78 -13.44
N SER A 124 18.77 -4.21 -12.80
CA SER A 124 19.53 -3.06 -13.31
C SER A 124 20.20 -3.36 -14.64
N GLN A 125 20.86 -4.51 -14.77
CA GLN A 125 21.48 -4.94 -16.03
C GLN A 125 20.45 -5.11 -17.14
N LYS A 126 19.29 -5.70 -16.84
CA LYS A 126 18.20 -5.85 -17.80
C LYS A 126 17.63 -4.51 -18.24
N ALA A 127 17.41 -3.59 -17.31
CA ALA A 127 16.96 -2.23 -17.61
C ALA A 127 17.99 -1.44 -18.42
N ALA A 128 19.27 -1.51 -18.03
CA ALA A 128 20.36 -0.85 -18.74
C ALA A 128 20.53 -1.34 -20.18
N LYS A 129 20.31 -2.65 -20.41
CA LYS A 129 20.36 -3.21 -21.77
C LYS A 129 19.26 -2.63 -22.68
N VAL A 130 18.06 -2.45 -22.16
CA VAL A 130 16.93 -1.89 -22.91
C VAL A 130 17.09 -0.38 -23.07
N SER A 131 17.34 0.35 -21.99
CA SER A 131 17.47 1.81 -22.03
C SER A 131 18.72 2.29 -22.76
N GLY A 132 19.82 1.52 -22.70
CA GLY A 132 21.08 1.86 -23.35
C GLY A 132 20.99 1.95 -24.87
N ALA A 133 20.21 1.07 -25.49
CA ALA A 133 19.96 1.11 -26.93
C ALA A 133 19.22 2.40 -27.33
N VAL A 134 18.12 2.69 -26.64
CA VAL A 134 17.32 3.92 -26.89
C VAL A 134 18.12 5.17 -26.59
N LEU A 135 18.87 5.18 -25.49
CA LEU A 135 19.70 6.33 -25.11
C LEU A 135 20.81 6.59 -26.12
N SER A 136 21.42 5.54 -26.70
CA SER A 136 22.42 5.67 -27.76
C SER A 136 21.82 6.31 -29.03
N GLU A 137 20.62 5.85 -29.40
CA GLU A 137 19.90 6.40 -30.55
C GLU A 137 19.57 7.88 -30.34
N VAL A 138 19.00 8.23 -29.18
CA VAL A 138 18.69 9.63 -28.83
C VAL A 138 19.95 10.51 -28.86
N ARG A 139 21.06 10.04 -28.27
CA ARG A 139 22.34 10.80 -28.28
C ARG A 139 22.87 11.04 -29.69
N ASN A 140 22.74 10.05 -30.57
CA ASN A 140 23.13 10.20 -31.96
C ASN A 140 22.26 11.24 -32.69
N LEU A 141 20.95 11.25 -32.45
CA LEU A 141 19.99 12.18 -33.04
C LEU A 141 20.23 13.63 -32.61
N VAL A 142 20.55 13.85 -31.33
CA VAL A 142 20.79 15.20 -30.78
C VAL A 142 22.27 15.68 -30.90
N GLY A 143 23.14 14.85 -31.44
CA GLY A 143 24.56 15.22 -31.68
C GLY A 143 25.42 15.26 -30.42
N PHE A 144 25.03 14.60 -29.32
CA PHE A 144 25.91 14.45 -28.17
C PHE A 144 27.03 13.46 -28.49
N VAL A 145 28.22 13.99 -28.69
CA VAL A 145 29.43 13.17 -28.78
C VAL A 145 29.84 12.68 -27.40
N ARG A 146 30.33 11.44 -27.31
CA ARG A 146 30.85 10.85 -26.07
C ARG A 146 32.18 11.50 -25.67
#